data_941b67d38ecb38aa671e8f7dc66218b0
#
_entry.id   941b67d38ecb38aa671e8f7dc66218b0
#
_cell.length_a   1.000
_cell.length_b   1.000
_cell.length_c   1.000
_cell.angle_alpha   90.00
_cell.angle_beta   90.00
_cell.angle_gamma   90.00
#
_symmetry.space_group_name_H-M   'P 1'
#
loop_
_entity.id
_entity.type
_entity.pdbx_description
1 polymer ?
#
loop_
_entity_poly.entity_id
_entity_poly.type
_entity_poly.pdbx_seq_one_letter_code
_entity_poly.pdbx_strand_id
1 'polypeptide(L)'
;MLLAFVSGRWRVFGETLDITLGQLLDQFGRSLGFASPCGRKIEDLATKSSTYISLPYTVKGNDVSFSGLLSATKNITSQGIESACFSLQETAFAMIAEATERALSFTDKKELMIVGGVAANKRLASMLTNVCRRQSAKFFVVPLNYAGDCGSQIAWTGILESQVKKGASIKDTFVRQSWRLDTVDIDY
;
A
#
# COMPACT_ATOMS: atom_id res chain seq x y z
N MET A 1 -2.15 -2.76 -3.50
CA MET A 1 -3.20 -3.76 -3.70
C MET A 1 -4.10 -3.75 -2.47
N LEU A 2 -5.40 -3.75 -2.64
CA LEU A 2 -6.42 -3.80 -1.60
C LEU A 2 -7.09 -5.17 -1.66
N LEU A 3 -7.03 -5.93 -0.57
CA LEU A 3 -7.43 -7.33 -0.53
C LEU A 3 -8.46 -7.56 0.56
N ALA A 4 -9.42 -8.46 0.32
CA ALA A 4 -10.31 -9.00 1.33
C ALA A 4 -10.32 -10.52 1.28
N PHE A 5 -10.29 -11.16 2.45
CA PHE A 5 -10.40 -12.61 2.56
C PHE A 5 -11.88 -13.00 2.62
N VAL A 6 -12.32 -13.80 1.65
CA VAL A 6 -13.72 -14.22 1.51
C VAL A 6 -13.77 -15.66 1.03
N SER A 7 -14.46 -16.53 1.77
CA SER A 7 -14.70 -17.92 1.41
C SER A 7 -13.41 -18.69 1.04
N GLY A 8 -12.41 -18.65 1.93
CA GLY A 8 -11.15 -19.38 1.75
C GLY A 8 -10.18 -18.79 0.72
N ARG A 9 -10.47 -17.60 0.17
CA ARG A 9 -9.62 -16.97 -0.84
C ARG A 9 -9.43 -15.48 -0.59
N TRP A 10 -8.28 -14.96 -0.98
CA TRP A 10 -8.08 -13.54 -1.14
C TRP A 10 -8.79 -13.04 -2.39
N ARG A 11 -9.46 -11.90 -2.28
CA ARG A 11 -10.09 -11.20 -3.39
C ARG A 11 -9.45 -9.83 -3.54
N VAL A 12 -9.07 -9.49 -4.76
CA VAL A 12 -8.55 -8.15 -5.08
C VAL A 12 -9.74 -7.22 -5.25
N PHE A 13 -9.84 -6.23 -4.38
CA PHE A 13 -10.87 -5.18 -4.41
C PHE A 13 -10.40 -3.92 -5.10
N GLY A 14 -9.08 -3.71 -5.17
CA GLY A 14 -8.48 -2.59 -5.85
C GLY A 14 -6.97 -2.75 -5.96
N GLU A 15 -6.42 -2.19 -7.02
CA GLU A 15 -4.98 -2.20 -7.24
C GLU A 15 -4.53 -0.89 -7.90
N THR A 16 -3.24 -0.70 -8.04
CA THR A 16 -2.74 0.40 -8.85
C THR A 16 -2.79 0.02 -10.33
N LEU A 17 -3.20 0.98 -11.16
CA LEU A 17 -3.27 0.81 -12.62
C LEU A 17 -1.89 1.00 -13.29
N ASP A 18 -0.89 1.49 -12.52
CA ASP A 18 0.42 1.83 -13.05
C ASP A 18 1.54 1.54 -12.03
N ILE A 19 2.10 2.54 -11.36
CA ILE A 19 3.16 2.37 -10.36
C ILE A 19 2.59 2.17 -8.96
N THR A 20 3.35 1.47 -8.11
CA THR A 20 2.94 1.30 -6.71
C THR A 20 3.14 2.59 -5.89
N LEU A 21 2.47 2.70 -4.74
CA LEU A 21 2.64 3.84 -3.82
C LEU A 21 4.10 3.98 -3.35
N GLY A 22 4.79 2.86 -3.09
CA GLY A 22 6.22 2.88 -2.75
C GLY A 22 7.08 3.40 -3.91
N GLN A 23 6.80 2.95 -5.14
CA GLN A 23 7.49 3.43 -6.34
C GLN A 23 7.23 4.92 -6.61
N LEU A 24 6.00 5.41 -6.34
CA LEU A 24 5.69 6.85 -6.43
C LEU A 24 6.62 7.67 -5.55
N LEU A 25 6.71 7.32 -4.24
CA LEU A 25 7.55 8.02 -3.29
C LEU A 25 9.04 7.90 -3.66
N ASP A 26 9.49 6.72 -4.06
CA ASP A 26 10.88 6.48 -4.43
C ASP A 26 11.29 7.21 -5.72
N GLN A 27 10.44 7.18 -6.75
CA GLN A 27 10.74 7.86 -8.02
C GLN A 27 10.72 9.38 -7.85
N PHE A 28 9.82 9.92 -7.03
CA PHE A 28 9.83 11.34 -6.69
C PHE A 28 11.06 11.69 -5.87
N GLY A 29 11.39 10.94 -4.81
CA GLY A 29 12.58 11.20 -4.00
C GLY A 29 13.89 11.12 -4.78
N ARG A 30 14.00 10.16 -5.70
CA ARG A 30 15.16 10.08 -6.62
C ARG A 30 15.27 11.29 -7.54
N SER A 31 14.15 11.85 -7.99
CA SER A 31 14.19 13.09 -8.80
C SER A 31 14.67 14.31 -8.00
N LEU A 32 14.64 14.24 -6.66
CA LEU A 32 15.21 15.23 -5.74
C LEU A 32 16.67 14.89 -5.34
N GLY A 33 17.27 13.84 -5.92
CA GLY A 33 18.64 13.42 -5.61
C GLY A 33 18.78 12.50 -4.40
N PHE A 34 17.70 11.94 -3.85
CA PHE A 34 17.77 11.04 -2.70
C PHE A 34 18.08 9.60 -3.12
N ALA A 35 18.79 8.86 -2.26
CA ALA A 35 18.96 7.42 -2.39
C ALA A 35 17.71 6.68 -1.87
N SER A 36 17.29 5.61 -2.58
CA SER A 36 16.20 4.72 -2.12
C SER A 36 16.61 3.95 -0.85
N PRO A 37 15.66 3.66 0.04
CA PRO A 37 14.24 4.02 -0.01
C PRO A 37 13.97 5.47 0.40
N CYS A 38 13.12 6.19 -0.34
CA CYS A 38 12.91 7.62 -0.15
C CYS A 38 11.71 7.95 0.76
N GLY A 39 10.83 6.98 1.06
CA GLY A 39 9.55 7.22 1.75
C GLY A 39 9.71 8.02 3.04
N ARG A 40 10.69 7.69 3.89
CA ARG A 40 10.95 8.41 5.14
C ARG A 40 11.38 9.86 4.92
N LYS A 41 12.25 10.11 3.94
CA LYS A 41 12.71 11.47 3.61
C LYS A 41 11.58 12.34 3.08
N ILE A 42 10.69 11.76 2.26
CA ILE A 42 9.49 12.46 1.77
C ILE A 42 8.56 12.80 2.95
N GLU A 43 8.34 11.86 3.88
CA GLU A 43 7.55 12.10 5.10
C GLU A 43 8.15 13.24 5.93
N ASP A 44 9.46 13.19 6.20
CA ASP A 44 10.15 14.20 7.02
C ASP A 44 10.10 15.61 6.36
N LEU A 45 10.17 15.70 5.03
CA LEU A 45 9.99 16.97 4.31
C LEU A 45 8.55 17.45 4.32
N ALA A 46 7.59 16.55 4.13
CA ALA A 46 6.17 16.85 4.16
C ALA A 46 5.73 17.46 5.50
N THR A 47 6.34 17.02 6.62
CA THR A 47 6.02 17.59 7.94
C THR A 47 6.45 19.06 8.12
N LYS A 48 7.32 19.59 7.24
CA LYS A 48 7.83 20.97 7.30
C LYS A 48 6.95 21.98 6.58
N SER A 49 5.90 21.52 5.91
CA SER A 49 4.94 22.38 5.21
C SER A 49 3.51 22.02 5.56
N SER A 50 2.63 23.01 5.51
CA SER A 50 1.18 22.86 5.51
C SER A 50 0.53 23.42 4.24
N THR A 51 1.37 23.88 3.29
CA THR A 51 0.91 24.45 2.03
C THR A 51 0.58 23.34 1.05
N TYR A 52 -0.72 23.19 0.74
CA TYR A 52 -1.21 22.23 -0.24
C TYR A 52 -1.29 22.87 -1.63
N ILE A 53 -0.65 22.24 -2.59
CA ILE A 53 -0.72 22.59 -4.01
C ILE A 53 -1.57 21.51 -4.68
N SER A 54 -2.63 21.92 -5.39
CA SER A 54 -3.55 20.98 -6.04
C SER A 54 -2.82 20.10 -7.06
N LEU A 55 -3.06 18.80 -6.97
CA LEU A 55 -2.46 17.77 -7.82
C LEU A 55 -3.55 16.89 -8.44
N PRO A 56 -3.26 16.20 -9.55
CA PRO A 56 -4.19 15.24 -10.15
C PRO A 56 -4.60 14.16 -9.16
N TYR A 57 -5.90 13.88 -9.11
CA TYR A 57 -6.51 12.89 -8.24
C TYR A 57 -7.23 11.85 -9.11
N THR A 58 -6.69 10.63 -9.17
CA THR A 58 -7.20 9.59 -10.07
C THR A 58 -7.54 8.32 -9.32
N VAL A 59 -8.82 8.17 -8.98
CA VAL A 59 -9.42 6.96 -8.42
C VAL A 59 -10.52 6.49 -9.37
N LYS A 60 -10.45 5.22 -9.80
CA LYS A 60 -11.42 4.58 -10.69
C LYS A 60 -12.02 3.37 -10.00
N GLY A 61 -13.21 3.53 -9.41
CA GLY A 61 -13.74 2.51 -8.51
C GLY A 61 -12.86 2.39 -7.27
N ASN A 62 -12.22 1.25 -7.08
CA ASN A 62 -11.24 1.03 -6.00
C ASN A 62 -9.79 1.02 -6.52
N ASP A 63 -9.58 1.21 -7.81
CA ASP A 63 -8.25 1.30 -8.40
C ASP A 63 -7.71 2.73 -8.38
N VAL A 64 -6.40 2.86 -8.30
CA VAL A 64 -5.71 4.15 -8.23
C VAL A 64 -4.65 4.24 -9.33
N SER A 65 -4.34 5.45 -9.77
CA SER A 65 -3.25 5.71 -10.74
C SER A 65 -2.34 6.80 -10.19
N PHE A 66 -1.05 6.54 -10.14
CA PHE A 66 -0.05 7.43 -9.54
C PHE A 66 0.92 8.06 -10.54
N SER A 67 1.03 7.58 -11.77
CA SER A 67 2.00 8.12 -12.74
C SER A 67 1.73 9.58 -13.11
N GLY A 68 0.45 9.94 -13.30
CA GLY A 68 0.07 11.33 -13.53
C GLY A 68 0.36 12.24 -12.33
N LEU A 69 0.11 11.73 -11.12
CA LEU A 69 0.44 12.40 -9.86
C LEU A 69 1.95 12.63 -9.72
N LEU A 70 2.78 11.61 -10.03
CA LEU A 70 4.23 11.72 -10.03
C LEU A 70 4.73 12.83 -10.96
N SER A 71 4.26 12.84 -12.19
CA SER A 71 4.66 13.84 -13.19
C SER A 71 4.27 15.27 -12.76
N ALA A 72 3.04 15.45 -12.29
CA ALA A 72 2.57 16.73 -11.80
C ALA A 72 3.35 17.21 -10.57
N THR A 73 3.69 16.30 -9.64
CA THR A 73 4.46 16.68 -8.44
C THR A 73 5.86 17.16 -8.79
N LYS A 74 6.52 16.54 -9.77
CA LYS A 74 7.84 17.01 -10.25
C LYS A 74 7.78 18.44 -10.79
N ASN A 75 6.70 18.83 -11.45
CA ASN A 75 6.55 20.16 -12.03
C ASN A 75 6.35 21.27 -10.99
N ILE A 76 5.86 20.92 -9.78
CA ILE A 76 5.64 21.91 -8.72
C ILE A 76 6.80 22.03 -7.72
N THR A 77 7.90 21.31 -7.90
CA THR A 77 9.07 21.37 -7.00
C THR A 77 9.71 22.75 -6.93
N SER A 78 9.61 23.56 -8.01
CA SER A 78 10.04 24.96 -8.02
C SER A 78 9.27 25.88 -7.08
N GLN A 79 8.07 25.47 -6.64
CA GLN A 79 7.25 26.21 -5.68
C GLN A 79 7.59 25.87 -4.21
N GLY A 80 8.52 24.94 -3.99
CA GLY A 80 9.00 24.52 -2.68
C GLY A 80 8.95 22.99 -2.54
N ILE A 81 10.09 22.39 -2.20
CA ILE A 81 10.24 20.94 -2.10
C ILE A 81 9.36 20.38 -0.98
N GLU A 82 9.31 21.05 0.17
CA GLU A 82 8.49 20.65 1.30
C GLU A 82 7.00 20.66 0.97
N SER A 83 6.53 21.70 0.27
CA SER A 83 5.14 21.81 -0.20
C SER A 83 4.80 20.75 -1.25
N ALA A 84 5.74 20.42 -2.14
CA ALA A 84 5.58 19.36 -3.12
C ALA A 84 5.49 17.99 -2.42
N CYS A 85 6.37 17.70 -1.44
CA CYS A 85 6.31 16.48 -0.63
C CYS A 85 5.00 16.36 0.15
N PHE A 86 4.56 17.46 0.78
CA PHE A 86 3.30 17.52 1.51
C PHE A 86 2.12 17.23 0.57
N SER A 87 2.03 17.93 -0.55
CA SER A 87 0.92 17.79 -1.51
C SER A 87 0.86 16.40 -2.15
N LEU A 88 2.03 15.83 -2.50
CA LEU A 88 2.14 14.45 -2.99
C LEU A 88 1.58 13.46 -1.98
N GLN A 89 2.04 13.57 -0.73
CA GLN A 89 1.65 12.67 0.34
C GLN A 89 0.15 12.77 0.63
N GLU A 90 -0.37 14.00 0.82
CA GLU A 90 -1.79 14.22 1.09
C GLU A 90 -2.68 13.68 -0.04
N THR A 91 -2.33 13.94 -1.31
CA THR A 91 -3.11 13.48 -2.46
C THR A 91 -3.07 11.96 -2.59
N ALA A 92 -1.87 11.35 -2.58
CA ALA A 92 -1.74 9.91 -2.74
C ALA A 92 -2.44 9.13 -1.62
N PHE A 93 -2.30 9.60 -0.39
CA PHE A 93 -2.91 8.92 0.76
C PHE A 93 -4.42 9.13 0.84
N ALA A 94 -4.94 10.27 0.38
CA ALA A 94 -6.37 10.47 0.24
C ALA A 94 -6.98 9.50 -0.79
N MET A 95 -6.30 9.25 -1.91
CA MET A 95 -6.73 8.24 -2.90
C MET A 95 -6.81 6.84 -2.29
N ILE A 96 -5.79 6.44 -1.52
CA ILE A 96 -5.78 5.15 -0.81
C ILE A 96 -6.89 5.10 0.24
N ALA A 97 -7.06 6.17 1.02
CA ALA A 97 -8.10 6.26 2.05
C ALA A 97 -9.51 6.12 1.46
N GLU A 98 -9.78 6.79 0.33
CA GLU A 98 -11.05 6.70 -0.38
C GLU A 98 -11.33 5.28 -0.89
N ALA A 99 -10.37 4.65 -1.58
CA ALA A 99 -10.52 3.29 -2.06
C ALA A 99 -10.73 2.30 -0.90
N THR A 100 -10.01 2.49 0.21
CA THR A 100 -10.16 1.66 1.41
C THR A 100 -11.52 1.84 2.07
N GLU A 101 -12.02 3.07 2.16
CA GLU A 101 -13.35 3.36 2.73
C GLU A 101 -14.46 2.69 1.93
N ARG A 102 -14.40 2.76 0.59
CA ARG A 102 -15.33 2.06 -0.30
C ARG A 102 -15.29 0.54 -0.10
N ALA A 103 -14.09 -0.04 0.00
CA ALA A 103 -13.94 -1.47 0.20
C ALA A 103 -14.49 -1.92 1.55
N LEU A 104 -14.23 -1.19 2.64
CA LEU A 104 -14.78 -1.48 3.96
C LEU A 104 -16.32 -1.41 3.94
N SER A 105 -16.87 -0.35 3.34
CA SER A 105 -18.33 -0.18 3.21
C SER A 105 -18.97 -1.29 2.39
N PHE A 106 -18.33 -1.72 1.30
CA PHE A 106 -18.86 -2.77 0.43
C PHE A 106 -18.76 -4.17 1.04
N THR A 107 -17.65 -4.47 1.71
CA THR A 107 -17.38 -5.82 2.25
C THR A 107 -17.91 -6.03 3.67
N ASP A 108 -18.32 -4.97 4.35
CA ASP A 108 -18.70 -4.93 5.78
C ASP A 108 -17.62 -5.54 6.70
N LYS A 109 -16.36 -5.53 6.28
CA LYS A 109 -15.25 -5.99 7.10
C LYS A 109 -15.03 -5.04 8.27
N LYS A 110 -14.74 -5.60 9.45
CA LYS A 110 -14.57 -4.84 10.70
C LYS A 110 -13.10 -4.70 11.12
N GLU A 111 -12.19 -5.13 10.26
CA GLU A 111 -10.75 -5.04 10.50
C GLU A 111 -10.03 -4.65 9.22
N LEU A 112 -9.11 -3.69 9.34
CA LEU A 112 -8.18 -3.27 8.29
C LEU A 112 -6.77 -3.43 8.81
N MET A 113 -5.93 -4.12 8.06
CA MET A 113 -4.49 -4.18 8.31
C MET A 113 -3.71 -3.65 7.12
N ILE A 114 -2.73 -2.78 7.39
CA ILE A 114 -1.78 -2.35 6.36
C ILE A 114 -0.44 -3.04 6.55
N VAL A 115 0.16 -3.43 5.41
CA VAL A 115 1.45 -4.13 5.32
C VAL A 115 2.34 -3.46 4.28
N GLY A 116 3.62 -3.80 4.26
CA GLY A 116 4.62 -3.26 3.35
C GLY A 116 5.32 -2.01 3.89
N GLY A 117 6.38 -1.56 3.21
CA GLY A 117 7.26 -0.49 3.71
C GLY A 117 6.57 0.86 3.93
N VAL A 118 5.56 1.20 3.11
CA VAL A 118 4.81 2.46 3.26
C VAL A 118 3.85 2.42 4.46
N ALA A 119 3.53 1.25 5.00
CA ALA A 119 2.72 1.11 6.21
C ALA A 119 3.31 1.81 7.44
N ALA A 120 4.63 2.05 7.44
CA ALA A 120 5.33 2.79 8.49
C ALA A 120 5.04 4.30 8.48
N ASN A 121 4.45 4.85 7.40
CA ASN A 121 4.15 6.27 7.30
C ASN A 121 3.02 6.68 8.25
N LYS A 122 3.34 7.62 9.15
CA LYS A 122 2.42 8.05 10.21
C LYS A 122 1.19 8.78 9.67
N ARG A 123 1.35 9.53 8.57
CA ARG A 123 0.22 10.28 7.98
C ARG A 123 -0.78 9.33 7.34
N LEU A 124 -0.31 8.32 6.59
CA LEU A 124 -1.17 7.27 6.03
C LEU A 124 -1.91 6.53 7.14
N ALA A 125 -1.20 6.11 8.18
CA ALA A 125 -1.80 5.43 9.33
C ALA A 125 -2.89 6.29 9.99
N SER A 126 -2.65 7.60 10.17
CA SER A 126 -3.64 8.54 10.71
C SER A 126 -4.90 8.64 9.84
N MET A 127 -4.74 8.75 8.51
CA MET A 127 -5.87 8.81 7.57
C MET A 127 -6.70 7.51 7.62
N LEU A 128 -6.06 6.35 7.58
CA LEU A 128 -6.74 5.06 7.62
C LEU A 128 -7.39 4.78 8.99
N THR A 129 -6.78 5.23 10.08
CA THR A 129 -7.43 5.20 11.41
C THR A 129 -8.74 5.98 11.41
N ASN A 130 -8.79 7.15 10.77
CA ASN A 130 -10.01 7.95 10.66
C ASN A 130 -11.08 7.24 9.79
N VAL A 131 -10.67 6.61 8.68
CA VAL A 131 -11.56 5.78 7.86
C VAL A 131 -12.16 4.65 8.69
N CYS A 132 -11.31 3.88 9.38
CA CYS A 132 -11.77 2.75 10.20
C CYS A 132 -12.74 3.18 11.29
N ARG A 133 -12.48 4.33 11.96
CA ARG A 133 -13.39 4.86 12.99
C ARG A 133 -14.77 5.19 12.41
N ARG A 134 -14.84 5.79 11.21
CA ARG A 134 -16.13 6.08 10.53
C ARG A 134 -16.87 4.81 10.12
N GLN A 135 -16.14 3.75 9.77
CA GLN A 135 -16.69 2.46 9.34
C GLN A 135 -16.91 1.46 10.51
N SER A 136 -16.70 1.91 11.75
CA SER A 136 -16.76 1.03 12.95
C SER A 136 -15.86 -0.20 12.81
N ALA A 137 -14.69 -0.02 12.21
CA ALA A 137 -13.68 -1.04 12.00
C ALA A 137 -12.43 -0.80 12.88
N LYS A 138 -11.68 -1.86 13.17
CA LYS A 138 -10.38 -1.78 13.85
C LYS A 138 -9.27 -1.61 12.83
N PHE A 139 -8.27 -0.80 13.17
CA PHE A 139 -7.10 -0.55 12.33
C PHE A 139 -5.85 -1.21 12.92
N PHE A 140 -5.10 -1.90 12.08
CA PHE A 140 -3.83 -2.54 12.44
C PHE A 140 -2.73 -2.15 11.46
N VAL A 141 -1.53 -1.96 12.00
CA VAL A 141 -0.30 -1.78 11.23
C VAL A 141 0.63 -2.95 11.55
N VAL A 142 1.16 -3.60 10.54
CA VAL A 142 2.15 -4.65 10.75
C VAL A 142 3.40 -4.06 11.43
N PRO A 143 3.98 -4.72 12.45
CA PRO A 143 5.25 -4.28 13.03
C PRO A 143 6.33 -4.17 11.95
N LEU A 144 7.19 -3.14 12.04
CA LEU A 144 8.15 -2.78 10.99
C LEU A 144 9.10 -3.92 10.61
N ASN A 145 9.50 -4.74 11.56
CA ASN A 145 10.34 -5.92 11.34
C ASN A 145 9.67 -7.03 10.51
N TYR A 146 8.35 -6.98 10.34
CA TYR A 146 7.57 -7.88 9.48
C TYR A 146 6.98 -7.17 8.26
N ALA A 147 7.25 -5.87 8.05
CA ALA A 147 6.62 -5.09 6.99
C ALA A 147 7.25 -5.31 5.60
N GLY A 148 8.46 -5.86 5.52
CA GLY A 148 9.18 -6.15 4.28
C GLY A 148 9.29 -7.64 3.98
N ASP A 149 10.23 -7.99 3.13
CA ASP A 149 10.57 -9.38 2.83
C ASP A 149 11.03 -10.07 4.12
N CYS A 150 10.29 -11.11 4.51
CA CYS A 150 10.47 -11.77 5.79
C CYS A 150 10.39 -13.29 5.64
N GLY A 151 11.54 -13.96 5.71
CA GLY A 151 11.62 -15.42 5.63
C GLY A 151 10.80 -16.14 6.71
N SER A 152 10.61 -15.52 7.88
CA SER A 152 9.79 -16.09 8.97
C SER A 152 8.31 -16.22 8.56
N GLN A 153 7.77 -15.25 7.82
CA GLN A 153 6.38 -15.31 7.33
C GLN A 153 6.21 -16.43 6.30
N ILE A 154 7.18 -16.57 5.39
CA ILE A 154 7.16 -17.66 4.40
C ILE A 154 7.28 -19.02 5.08
N ALA A 155 8.20 -19.15 6.03
CA ALA A 155 8.35 -20.39 6.81
C ALA A 155 7.07 -20.73 7.61
N TRP A 156 6.46 -19.72 8.24
CA TRP A 156 5.22 -19.92 8.99
C TRP A 156 4.06 -20.36 8.08
N THR A 157 3.90 -19.72 6.91
CA THR A 157 2.92 -20.13 5.91
C THR A 157 3.15 -21.58 5.45
N GLY A 158 4.42 -21.96 5.22
CA GLY A 158 4.77 -23.34 4.88
C GLY A 158 4.43 -24.34 5.99
N ILE A 159 4.61 -23.98 7.26
CA ILE A 159 4.20 -24.81 8.40
C ILE A 159 2.68 -25.02 8.41
N LEU A 160 1.90 -23.94 8.24
CA LEU A 160 0.44 -24.03 8.19
C LEU A 160 -0.03 -24.92 7.03
N GLU A 161 0.52 -24.71 5.84
CA GLU A 161 0.18 -25.49 4.67
C GLU A 161 0.55 -26.98 4.84
N SER A 162 1.67 -27.29 5.49
CA SER A 162 2.12 -28.67 5.73
C SER A 162 1.18 -29.48 6.62
N GLN A 163 0.29 -28.82 7.37
CA GLN A 163 -0.70 -29.50 8.21
C GLN A 163 -1.88 -30.04 7.41
N VAL A 164 -2.14 -29.47 6.22
CA VAL A 164 -3.31 -29.81 5.38
C VAL A 164 -2.91 -30.39 4.03
N LYS A 165 -1.69 -30.14 3.55
CA LYS A 165 -1.18 -30.58 2.26
C LYS A 165 0.17 -31.28 2.38
N LYS A 166 0.43 -32.25 1.49
CA LYS A 166 1.78 -32.77 1.30
C LYS A 166 2.65 -31.72 0.62
N GLY A 167 3.92 -31.64 1.05
CA GLY A 167 4.89 -30.75 0.40
C GLY A 167 5.05 -31.05 -1.09
N ALA A 168 5.40 -30.03 -1.86
CA ALA A 168 5.67 -30.16 -3.29
C ALA A 168 7.01 -30.87 -3.53
N SER A 169 7.12 -31.58 -4.63
CA SER A 169 8.39 -32.15 -5.09
C SER A 169 9.35 -30.99 -5.47
N ILE A 170 10.65 -31.17 -5.23
CA ILE A 170 11.67 -30.14 -5.56
C ILE A 170 11.57 -29.70 -7.03
N LYS A 171 11.30 -30.63 -7.95
CA LYS A 171 11.13 -30.33 -9.39
C LYS A 171 9.88 -29.47 -9.70
N ASP A 172 8.94 -29.38 -8.77
CA ASP A 172 7.70 -28.60 -8.93
C ASP A 172 7.81 -27.23 -8.22
N THR A 173 8.95 -26.93 -7.54
CA THR A 173 9.23 -25.69 -6.84
C THR A 173 9.91 -24.68 -7.76
N PHE A 174 9.19 -24.13 -8.71
CA PHE A 174 9.69 -23.11 -9.64
C PHE A 174 8.97 -21.77 -9.46
N VAL A 175 9.64 -20.69 -9.82
CA VAL A 175 9.06 -19.34 -9.76
C VAL A 175 7.95 -19.19 -10.81
N ARG A 176 6.78 -18.76 -10.36
CA ARG A 176 5.61 -18.44 -11.19
C ARG A 176 5.39 -16.92 -11.16
N GLN A 177 5.99 -16.20 -12.11
CA GLN A 177 5.93 -14.73 -12.14
C GLN A 177 4.51 -14.16 -12.25
N SER A 178 3.61 -14.85 -12.93
CA SER A 178 2.20 -14.46 -13.12
C SER A 178 1.25 -15.02 -12.06
N TRP A 179 1.77 -15.61 -10.99
CA TRP A 179 0.91 -16.20 -9.96
C TRP A 179 0.20 -15.11 -9.16
N ARG A 180 -1.11 -15.09 -9.28
CA ARG A 180 -1.95 -14.11 -8.61
C ARG A 180 -2.45 -14.67 -7.26
N LEU A 181 -2.49 -13.79 -6.27
CA LEU A 181 -2.93 -14.15 -4.91
C LEU A 181 -4.39 -14.62 -4.88
N ASP A 182 -5.24 -14.05 -5.73
CA ASP A 182 -6.68 -14.37 -5.84
C ASP A 182 -6.99 -15.72 -6.51
N THR A 183 -5.97 -16.39 -7.05
CA THR A 183 -6.10 -17.74 -7.63
C THR A 183 -5.70 -18.87 -6.69
N VAL A 184 -5.27 -18.52 -5.45
CA VAL A 184 -4.80 -19.50 -4.47
C VAL A 184 -5.91 -19.80 -3.46
N ASP A 185 -6.20 -21.09 -3.28
CA ASP A 185 -7.06 -21.57 -2.20
C ASP A 185 -6.28 -21.65 -0.89
N ILE A 186 -6.86 -21.14 0.17
CA ILE A 186 -6.31 -21.18 1.53
C ILE A 186 -7.12 -22.22 2.32
N ASP A 187 -6.51 -23.34 2.62
CA ASP A 187 -7.16 -24.52 3.20
C ASP A 187 -6.73 -24.73 4.67
N TYR A 188 -5.98 -23.79 5.25
CA TYR A 188 -5.49 -23.85 6.65
C TYR A 188 -5.96 -22.67 7.49
#